data_eeb5d3b42a6cbf7e86efffd5b1193cff
#
_entry.id   eeb5d3b42a6cbf7e86efffd5b1193cff
#
_cell.length_a   1.000
_cell.length_b   1.000
_cell.length_c   1.000
_cell.angle_alpha   90.00
_cell.angle_beta   90.00
_cell.angle_gamma   90.00
#
_symmetry.space_group_name_H-M   'P 1'
#
loop_
_entity.id
_entity.type
_entity.pdbx_description
1 polymer ?
#
loop_
_entity_poly.entity_id
_entity_poly.type
_entity_poly.pdbx_seq_one_letter_code
_entity_poly.pdbx_strand_id
1 'polypeptide(L)' 'MPVVETERHGQVLVVRMNRPERLNALNHEMRNRLAETWTEFRHSNELEVAIFTGTGRAFSAGYDLNSVAE' A
#
# COMPACT_ATOMS: atom_id res chain seq x y z
N MET A 1 6.22 12.01 -4.30
CA MET A 1 4.90 11.40 -3.99
C MET A 1 5.11 10.11 -3.24
N PRO A 2 4.41 9.88 -2.14
CA PRO A 2 4.55 8.61 -1.44
C PRO A 2 3.99 7.47 -2.29
N VAL A 3 4.66 6.30 -2.23
CA VAL A 3 4.23 5.13 -2.98
C VAL A 3 3.07 4.39 -2.30
N VAL A 4 2.82 4.70 -1.03
CA VAL A 4 1.66 4.19 -0.30
C VAL A 4 1.01 5.39 0.38
N GLU A 5 -0.27 5.55 0.15
CA GLU A 5 -1.06 6.61 0.78
C GLU A 5 -2.10 5.99 1.69
N THR A 6 -2.35 6.63 2.82
CA THR A 6 -3.37 6.16 3.75
C THR A 6 -4.36 7.26 4.04
N GLU A 7 -5.60 6.84 4.31
CA GLU A 7 -6.68 7.74 4.61
C GLU A 7 -7.55 7.09 5.68
N ARG A 8 -7.90 7.85 6.69
CA ARG A 8 -8.69 7.30 7.80
C ARG A 8 -10.11 7.85 7.79
N HIS A 9 -11.07 6.97 7.89
CA HIS A 9 -12.49 7.30 7.99
C HIS A 9 -13.08 6.53 9.16
N GLY A 10 -13.10 7.16 10.34
CA GLY A 10 -13.57 6.49 11.56
C GLY A 10 -12.70 5.29 11.89
N GLN A 11 -13.29 4.10 11.86
CA GLN A 11 -12.61 2.84 12.17
C GLN A 11 -12.07 2.15 10.92
N VAL A 12 -12.17 2.80 9.76
CA VAL A 12 -11.73 2.25 8.48
C VAL A 12 -10.45 2.95 8.04
N LEU A 13 -9.44 2.17 7.67
CA LEU A 13 -8.21 2.69 7.08
C LEU A 13 -8.21 2.33 5.60
N VAL A 14 -8.11 3.33 4.74
CA VAL A 14 -7.90 3.10 3.31
C VAL A 14 -6.40 3.11 3.06
N VAL A 15 -5.87 2.04 2.47
CA VAL A 15 -4.46 1.90 2.12
C VAL A 15 -4.38 1.81 0.61
N ARG A 16 -3.70 2.78 0.00
CA ARG A 16 -3.68 2.92 -1.45
C ARG A 16 -2.25 2.84 -1.97
N MET A 17 -2.01 1.88 -2.87
CA MET A 17 -0.74 1.80 -3.59
C MET A 17 -0.72 2.90 -4.64
N ASN A 18 0.36 3.64 -4.73
CA ASN A 18 0.45 4.84 -5.56
C ASN A 18 1.68 4.84 -6.47
N ARG A 19 1.73 3.87 -7.38
CA ARG A 19 2.68 3.81 -8.49
C ARG A 19 1.92 3.48 -9.77
N PRO A 20 0.93 4.33 -10.15
CA PRO A 20 0.07 4.00 -11.30
C PRO A 20 0.85 3.91 -12.61
N GLU A 21 1.97 4.62 -12.74
CA GLU A 21 2.83 4.57 -13.93
C GLU A 21 3.50 3.21 -14.10
N ARG A 22 3.53 2.39 -13.05
CA ARG A 22 4.05 1.02 -13.07
C ARG A 22 2.97 0.01 -12.69
N LEU A 23 1.70 0.38 -12.87
CA LEU A 23 0.55 -0.46 -12.51
C LEU A 23 0.62 -0.96 -11.07
N ASN A 24 1.13 -0.11 -10.18
CA ASN A 24 1.30 -0.40 -8.74
C ASN A 24 2.14 -1.65 -8.48
N ALA A 25 3.16 -1.89 -9.32
CA ALA A 25 4.10 -2.97 -9.10
C ALA A 25 4.85 -2.74 -7.79
N LEU A 26 5.05 -3.82 -7.04
CA LEU A 26 5.62 -3.77 -5.69
C LEU A 26 7.14 -3.74 -5.75
N ASN A 27 7.69 -2.52 -5.66
CA ASN A 27 9.13 -2.36 -5.52
C ASN A 27 9.51 -2.43 -4.04
N HIS A 28 10.80 -2.35 -3.76
CA HIS A 28 11.32 -2.46 -2.40
C HIS A 28 10.73 -1.40 -1.46
N GLU A 29 10.68 -0.16 -1.90
CA GLU A 29 10.13 0.95 -1.11
C GLU A 29 8.66 0.70 -0.76
N MET A 30 7.86 0.29 -1.73
CA MET A 30 6.44 0.04 -1.50
C MET A 30 6.23 -1.13 -0.54
N ARG A 31 7.00 -2.22 -0.70
CA ARG A 31 6.90 -3.37 0.20
C ARG A 31 7.20 -2.97 1.65
N ASN A 32 8.23 -2.14 1.85
CA ASN A 32 8.58 -1.66 3.18
C ASN A 32 7.47 -0.77 3.77
N ARG A 33 6.95 0.14 2.97
CA ARG A 33 5.88 1.03 3.43
C ARG A 33 4.60 0.26 3.75
N LEU A 34 4.27 -0.74 2.96
CA LEU A 34 3.10 -1.57 3.24
C LEU A 34 3.29 -2.37 4.54
N ALA A 35 4.49 -2.91 4.77
CA ALA A 35 4.78 -3.64 6.00
C ALA A 35 4.60 -2.75 7.24
N GLU A 36 5.11 -1.52 7.17
CA GLU A 36 4.94 -0.54 8.26
C GLU A 36 3.46 -0.23 8.47
N THR A 37 2.71 -0.02 7.38
CA THR A 37 1.30 0.31 7.43
C THR A 37 0.49 -0.81 8.09
N TRP A 38 0.75 -2.06 7.70
CA TRP A 38 0.04 -3.21 8.30
C TRP A 38 0.40 -3.41 9.77
N THR A 39 1.65 -3.12 10.15
CA THR A 39 2.06 -3.17 11.54
C THR A 39 1.30 -2.12 12.36
N GLU A 40 1.21 -0.90 11.86
CA GLU A 40 0.45 0.17 12.54
C GLU A 40 -1.02 -0.20 12.65
N PHE A 41 -1.61 -0.73 11.58
CA PHE A 41 -3.01 -1.14 11.60
C PHE A 41 -3.25 -2.23 12.66
N ARG A 42 -2.39 -3.23 12.69
CA ARG A 42 -2.55 -4.36 13.63
C ARG A 42 -2.47 -3.90 15.08
N HIS A 43 -1.66 -2.89 15.38
CA HIS A 43 -1.48 -2.40 16.75
C HIS A 43 -2.46 -1.28 17.13
N SER A 44 -3.30 -0.84 16.21
CA SER A 44 -4.28 0.21 16.50
C SER A 44 -5.47 -0.40 17.25
N ASN A 45 -5.87 0.26 18.32
CA ASN A 45 -7.07 -0.13 19.07
C ASN A 45 -8.34 0.47 18.47
N GLU A 46 -8.22 1.38 17.51
CA GLU A 46 -9.34 2.12 16.97
C GLU A 46 -9.73 1.67 15.56
N LEU A 47 -8.78 1.13 14.80
CA LEU A 47 -9.03 0.70 13.43
C LEU A 47 -9.52 -0.75 13.42
N GLU A 48 -10.61 -1.00 12.73
CA GLU A 48 -11.21 -2.33 12.65
C GLU A 48 -11.17 -2.94 11.26
N VAL A 49 -11.14 -2.09 10.21
CA VAL A 49 -11.23 -2.53 8.82
C VAL A 49 -10.19 -1.77 8.00
N ALA A 50 -9.52 -2.47 7.10
CA ALA A 50 -8.65 -1.84 6.12
C ALA A 50 -9.18 -2.13 4.72
N ILE A 51 -9.26 -1.08 3.89
CA ILE A 51 -9.57 -1.20 2.48
C ILE A 51 -8.25 -1.04 1.74
N PHE A 52 -7.83 -2.07 1.03
CA PHE A 52 -6.57 -2.09 0.31
C PHE A 52 -6.85 -1.94 -1.19
N THR A 53 -6.31 -0.90 -1.81
CA THR A 53 -6.62 -0.56 -3.19
C THR A 53 -5.39 0.00 -3.91
N GLY A 54 -5.53 0.23 -5.19
CA GLY A 54 -4.47 0.82 -6.02
C GLY A 54 -4.98 2.05 -6.76
N THR A 55 -4.09 3.02 -6.95
CA THR A 55 -4.37 4.22 -7.72
C THR A 55 -4.32 3.88 -9.21
N GLY A 56 -5.24 4.45 -9.97
CA GLY A 56 -5.28 4.29 -11.42
C GLY A 56 -6.04 3.05 -11.85
N ARG A 57 -5.63 2.46 -12.97
CA ARG A 57 -6.41 1.41 -13.64
C ARG A 57 -6.17 0.00 -13.15
N ALA A 58 -5.22 -0.19 -12.25
CA ALA A 58 -4.88 -1.53 -11.76
C ALA A 58 -4.77 -1.52 -10.24
N PHE A 59 -5.10 -2.64 -9.61
CA PHE A 59 -4.80 -2.84 -8.21
C PHE A 59 -3.28 -2.96 -8.04
N SER A 60 -2.68 -3.98 -8.61
CA SER A 60 -1.23 -4.18 -8.60
C SER A 60 -0.85 -5.18 -9.68
N ALA A 61 0.31 -4.96 -10.31
CA ALA A 61 0.88 -5.93 -11.25
C ALA A 61 1.74 -6.99 -10.56
N GLY A 62 1.83 -6.94 -9.22
CA GLY A 62 2.64 -7.86 -8.45
C GLY A 62 4.05 -7.33 -8.23
N TYR A 63 5.01 -8.20 -7.94
CA TYR A 63 6.38 -7.79 -7.69
C TYR A 63 6.99 -7.11 -8.91
N ASP A 64 7.71 -6.03 -8.66
CA ASP A 64 8.47 -5.34 -9.71
C ASP A 64 9.74 -6.16 -9.99
N LEU A 65 9.83 -6.73 -11.18
CA LEU A 65 10.95 -7.61 -11.54
C LEU A 65 12.29 -6.88 -11.54
N ASN A 66 12.28 -5.58 -11.78
CA ASN A 66 13.50 -4.78 -11.71
C ASN A 66 13.97 -4.62 -10.26
N SER A 67 13.08 -4.76 -9.31
CA SER A 67 13.36 -4.60 -7.88
C SER A 67 13.78 -5.91 -7.22
N VAL A 68 13.36 -7.04 -7.76
CA VAL A 68 13.65 -8.36 -7.17
C VAL A 68 15.15 -8.65 -7.12
N ALA A 69 15.92 -8.11 -8.06
CA ALA A 69 17.37 -8.28 -8.08
C ALA A 69 18.12 -7.43 -7.06
N GLU A 70 17.43 -6.52 -6.41
CA GLU A 70 18.02 -5.70 -5.35
C GLU A 70 18.15 -6.53 -4.06
#